data_64a516ab70550c7371d662135d17fdd1
#
_entry.id   64a516ab70550c7371d662135d17fdd1
#
_cell.length_a   1.000
_cell.length_b   1.000
_cell.length_c   1.000
_cell.angle_alpha   90.00
_cell.angle_beta   90.00
_cell.angle_gamma   90.00
#
_symmetry.space_group_name_H-M   'P 1'
#
loop_
_entity.id
_entity.type
_entity.pdbx_description
1 polymer ?
#
loop_
_entity_poly.entity_id
_entity_poly.type
_entity_poly.pdbx_seq_one_letter_code
_entity_poly.pdbx_strand_id
1 'polypeptide(L)'
;MQNITLGEIGTFLGFLVALIGSVLTILKYAKNGLKIALKDEFKPIKDELATLDKKITLNTLNQDKNFLTKCFDDLEKGVVLSETTKERIFECMKDYKGNGGNSYIEHRFDNIKKQGLI
;
A
#
# COMPACT_ATOMS: atom_id res chain seq x y z
N MET A 1 14.42 64.07 -21.13
CA MET A 1 13.42 63.00 -21.17
C MET A 1 13.13 62.66 -22.60
N GLN A 2 13.37 61.44 -23.00
CA GLN A 2 12.94 60.95 -24.32
C GLN A 2 11.44 60.75 -24.30
N ASN A 3 10.76 61.33 -25.26
CA ASN A 3 9.33 61.03 -25.45
C ASN A 3 9.16 59.70 -26.13
N ILE A 4 8.58 58.75 -25.43
CA ILE A 4 8.24 57.44 -25.96
C ILE A 4 7.00 57.58 -26.86
N THR A 5 7.08 57.12 -28.11
CA THR A 5 5.96 57.17 -29.02
C THR A 5 4.94 56.07 -28.74
N LEU A 6 3.70 56.24 -29.18
CA LEU A 6 2.65 55.21 -29.06
C LEU A 6 3.03 53.93 -29.81
N GLY A 7 3.75 54.04 -30.94
CA GLY A 7 4.28 52.89 -31.67
C GLY A 7 5.31 52.10 -30.89
N GLU A 8 6.19 52.78 -30.15
CA GLU A 8 7.19 52.14 -29.29
C GLU A 8 6.57 51.41 -28.10
N ILE A 9 5.55 52.00 -27.50
CA ILE A 9 4.78 51.38 -26.42
C ILE A 9 4.05 50.12 -26.95
N GLY A 10 3.41 50.19 -28.09
CA GLY A 10 2.72 49.06 -28.72
C GLY A 10 3.68 47.91 -29.05
N THR A 11 4.86 48.24 -29.58
CA THR A 11 5.91 47.24 -29.86
C THR A 11 6.41 46.56 -28.59
N PHE A 12 6.66 47.35 -27.53
CA PHE A 12 7.09 46.82 -26.25
C PHE A 12 6.03 45.94 -25.60
N LEU A 13 4.76 46.32 -25.61
CA LEU A 13 3.67 45.52 -25.11
C LEU A 13 3.49 44.21 -25.90
N GLY A 14 3.60 44.24 -27.22
CA GLY A 14 3.58 43.06 -28.06
C GLY A 14 4.73 42.09 -27.76
N PHE A 15 5.92 42.62 -27.52
CA PHE A 15 7.06 41.80 -27.11
C PHE A 15 6.88 41.15 -25.74
N LEU A 16 6.33 41.87 -24.77
CA LEU A 16 5.98 41.35 -23.44
C LEU A 16 4.95 40.23 -23.55
N VAL A 17 3.91 40.38 -24.33
CA VAL A 17 2.88 39.34 -24.53
C VAL A 17 3.49 38.10 -25.16
N ALA A 18 4.36 38.23 -26.17
CA ALA A 18 5.06 37.13 -26.80
C ALA A 18 5.98 36.41 -25.81
N LEU A 19 6.72 37.11 -24.96
CA LEU A 19 7.56 36.54 -23.92
C LEU A 19 6.73 35.74 -22.90
N ILE A 20 5.65 36.30 -22.40
CA ILE A 20 4.75 35.63 -21.45
C ILE A 20 4.17 34.36 -22.07
N GLY A 21 3.70 34.43 -23.29
CA GLY A 21 3.19 33.26 -24.03
C GLY A 21 4.23 32.16 -24.20
N SER A 22 5.47 32.52 -24.54
CA SER A 22 6.58 31.58 -24.68
C SER A 22 6.92 30.89 -23.35
N VAL A 23 7.00 31.66 -22.27
CA VAL A 23 7.28 31.14 -20.93
C VAL A 23 6.18 30.17 -20.47
N LEU A 24 4.92 30.53 -20.67
CA LEU A 24 3.79 29.66 -20.32
C LEU A 24 3.80 28.35 -21.12
N THR A 25 4.14 28.42 -22.40
CA THR A 25 4.27 27.22 -23.25
C THR A 25 5.39 26.31 -22.76
N ILE A 26 6.57 26.86 -22.46
CA ILE A 26 7.71 26.12 -21.91
C ILE A 26 7.34 25.46 -20.57
N LEU A 27 6.69 26.18 -19.67
CA LEU A 27 6.25 25.63 -18.39
C LEU A 27 5.26 24.50 -18.56
N LYS A 28 4.34 24.61 -19.51
CA LYS A 28 3.37 23.55 -19.82
C LYS A 28 4.07 22.29 -20.33
N TYR A 29 5.00 22.41 -21.25
CA TYR A 29 5.79 21.29 -21.75
C TYR A 29 6.66 20.66 -20.68
N ALA A 30 7.34 21.47 -19.86
CA ALA A 30 8.16 20.98 -18.76
C ALA A 30 7.31 20.24 -17.72
N LYS A 31 6.14 20.74 -17.37
CA LYS A 31 5.21 20.08 -16.46
C LYS A 31 4.72 18.74 -16.98
N ASN A 32 4.35 18.67 -18.27
CA ASN A 32 3.91 17.43 -18.89
C ASN A 32 5.04 16.40 -18.97
N GLY A 33 6.24 16.82 -19.39
CA GLY A 33 7.42 15.97 -19.46
C GLY A 33 7.82 15.42 -18.10
N LEU A 34 7.80 16.27 -17.07
CA LEU A 34 8.07 15.87 -15.68
C LEU A 34 7.04 14.86 -15.18
N LYS A 35 5.76 15.11 -15.46
CA LYS A 35 4.67 14.20 -15.08
C LYS A 35 4.82 12.81 -15.69
N ILE A 36 5.19 12.73 -16.97
CA ILE A 36 5.43 11.48 -17.69
C ILE A 36 6.67 10.78 -17.12
N ALA A 37 7.78 11.51 -16.93
CA ALA A 37 9.02 10.97 -16.36
C ALA A 37 8.82 10.42 -14.95
N LEU A 38 8.11 11.15 -14.09
CA LEU A 38 7.77 10.69 -12.73
C LEU A 38 6.90 9.44 -12.75
N LYS A 39 5.92 9.38 -13.64
CA LYS A 39 5.05 8.21 -13.79
C LYS A 39 5.84 6.96 -14.19
N ASP A 40 6.78 7.11 -15.14
CA ASP A 40 7.63 6.00 -15.58
C ASP A 40 8.62 5.55 -14.51
N GLU A 41 9.17 6.46 -13.70
CA GLU A 41 10.05 6.14 -12.58
C GLU A 41 9.34 5.52 -11.41
N PHE A 42 8.11 5.95 -11.11
CA PHE A 42 7.31 5.41 -10.01
C PHE A 42 6.72 4.03 -10.29
N LYS A 43 6.52 3.67 -11.53
CA LYS A 43 5.95 2.37 -11.89
C LYS A 43 6.74 1.17 -11.35
N PRO A 44 8.07 1.08 -11.52
CA PRO A 44 8.87 0.00 -10.93
C PRO A 44 8.79 -0.03 -9.41
N ILE A 45 8.84 1.13 -8.75
CA ILE A 45 8.74 1.25 -7.30
C ILE A 45 7.38 0.75 -6.81
N LYS A 46 6.31 1.10 -7.49
CA LYS A 46 4.95 0.64 -7.18
C LYS A 46 4.82 -0.87 -7.32
N ASP A 47 5.41 -1.45 -8.36
CA ASP A 47 5.44 -2.89 -8.60
C ASP A 47 6.24 -3.63 -7.52
N GLU A 48 7.39 -3.09 -7.10
CA GLU A 48 8.19 -3.61 -5.98
C GLU A 48 7.43 -3.57 -4.67
N LEU A 49 6.73 -2.48 -4.36
CA LEU A 49 5.91 -2.35 -3.16
C LEU A 49 4.79 -3.39 -3.14
N ALA A 50 4.12 -3.62 -4.26
CA ALA A 50 3.09 -4.64 -4.38
C ALA A 50 3.64 -6.05 -4.17
N THR A 51 4.85 -6.34 -4.67
CA THR A 51 5.54 -7.62 -4.49
C THR A 51 5.95 -7.82 -3.03
N LEU A 52 6.49 -6.79 -2.37
CA LEU A 52 6.85 -6.82 -0.95
C LEU A 52 5.62 -7.02 -0.07
N ASP A 53 4.52 -6.36 -0.37
CA ASP A 53 3.26 -6.50 0.36
C ASP A 53 2.75 -7.94 0.29
N LYS A 54 2.79 -8.57 -0.88
CA LYS A 54 2.46 -9.99 -1.03
C LYS A 54 3.37 -10.89 -0.21
N LYS A 55 4.67 -10.65 -0.20
CA LYS A 55 5.64 -11.44 0.59
C LYS A 55 5.40 -11.30 2.08
N ILE A 56 5.13 -10.09 2.56
CA ILE A 56 4.80 -9.83 3.97
C ILE A 56 3.52 -10.56 4.37
N THR A 57 2.49 -10.50 3.55
CA THR A 57 1.22 -11.18 3.78
C THR A 57 1.41 -12.70 3.84
N LEU A 58 2.16 -13.30 2.92
CA LEU A 58 2.47 -14.73 2.93
C LEU A 58 3.27 -15.14 4.18
N ASN A 59 4.27 -14.36 4.56
CA ASN A 59 5.03 -14.62 5.78
C ASN A 59 4.14 -14.57 7.04
N THR A 60 3.28 -13.58 7.13
CA THR A 60 2.33 -13.44 8.23
C THR A 60 1.37 -14.64 8.29
N LEU A 61 0.81 -15.05 7.16
CA LEU A 61 -0.03 -16.24 7.07
C LEU A 61 0.69 -17.51 7.52
N ASN A 62 1.94 -17.70 7.13
CA ASN A 62 2.73 -18.86 7.53
C ASN A 62 3.04 -18.86 9.02
N GLN A 63 3.37 -17.70 9.59
CA GLN A 63 3.60 -17.56 11.02
C GLN A 63 2.32 -17.84 11.83
N ASP A 64 1.20 -17.30 11.40
CA ASP A 64 -0.10 -17.52 12.03
C ASP A 64 -0.50 -18.98 11.95
N LYS A 65 -0.33 -19.61 10.78
CA LYS A 65 -0.60 -21.03 10.59
C LYS A 65 0.25 -21.91 11.51
N ASN A 66 1.54 -21.61 11.62
CA ASN A 66 2.45 -22.38 12.49
C ASN A 66 2.08 -22.23 13.96
N PHE A 67 1.78 -21.01 14.40
CA PHE A 67 1.34 -20.75 15.77
C PHE A 67 0.01 -21.47 16.08
N LEU A 68 -0.97 -21.34 15.22
CA LEU A 68 -2.29 -21.97 15.38
C LEU A 68 -2.18 -23.50 15.37
N THR A 69 -1.41 -24.06 14.46
CA THR A 69 -1.21 -25.52 14.37
C THR A 69 -0.58 -26.07 15.64
N LYS A 70 0.43 -25.39 16.18
CA LYS A 70 1.05 -25.78 17.43
C LYS A 70 0.06 -25.72 18.61
N CYS A 71 -0.70 -24.66 18.71
CA CYS A 71 -1.69 -24.50 19.77
C CYS A 71 -2.80 -25.56 19.66
N PHE A 72 -3.26 -25.85 18.46
CA PHE A 72 -4.29 -26.86 18.23
C PHE A 72 -3.79 -28.29 18.54
N ASP A 73 -2.55 -28.59 18.18
CA ASP A 73 -1.90 -29.85 18.53
C ASP A 73 -1.80 -30.00 20.05
N ASP A 74 -1.41 -28.96 20.76
CA ASP A 74 -1.32 -28.95 22.21
C ASP A 74 -2.70 -29.17 22.87
N LEU A 75 -3.72 -28.46 22.40
CA LEU A 75 -5.10 -28.61 22.90
C LEU A 75 -5.65 -30.02 22.68
N GLU A 76 -5.41 -30.59 21.51
CA GLU A 76 -5.83 -31.96 21.19
C GLU A 76 -5.11 -33.02 22.02
N LYS A 77 -3.88 -32.74 22.48
CA LYS A 77 -3.11 -33.60 23.39
C LYS A 77 -3.52 -33.41 24.85
N GLY A 78 -4.42 -32.51 25.16
CA GLY A 78 -4.88 -32.24 26.51
C GLY A 78 -4.03 -31.23 27.28
N VAL A 79 -3.15 -30.49 26.62
CA VAL A 79 -2.38 -29.42 27.23
C VAL A 79 -3.32 -28.27 27.59
N VAL A 80 -3.23 -27.77 28.81
CA VAL A 80 -3.99 -26.59 29.27
C VAL A 80 -3.22 -25.33 28.89
N LEU A 81 -3.81 -24.50 28.02
CA LEU A 81 -3.24 -23.23 27.63
C LEU A 81 -3.65 -22.12 28.59
N SER A 82 -2.78 -21.11 28.77
CA SER A 82 -3.11 -19.92 29.53
C SER A 82 -4.23 -19.11 28.87
N GLU A 83 -4.95 -18.32 29.66
CA GLU A 83 -5.99 -17.43 29.12
C GLU A 83 -5.42 -16.44 28.10
N THR A 84 -4.22 -15.92 28.33
CA THR A 84 -3.52 -15.04 27.39
C THR A 84 -3.25 -15.73 26.06
N THR A 85 -2.83 -16.99 26.08
CA THR A 85 -2.60 -17.79 24.86
C THR A 85 -3.89 -18.06 24.12
N LYS A 86 -4.99 -18.35 24.83
CA LYS A 86 -6.30 -18.53 24.23
C LYS A 86 -6.80 -17.26 23.52
N GLU A 87 -6.67 -16.11 24.16
CA GLU A 87 -7.01 -14.82 23.55
C GLU A 87 -6.19 -14.58 22.27
N ARG A 88 -4.89 -14.88 22.32
CA ARG A 88 -4.02 -14.77 21.16
C ARG A 88 -4.45 -15.70 20.02
N ILE A 89 -4.96 -16.88 20.32
CA ILE A 89 -5.50 -17.79 19.30
C ILE A 89 -6.69 -17.14 18.58
N PHE A 90 -7.61 -16.53 19.30
CA PHE A 90 -8.77 -15.84 18.69
C PHE A 90 -8.34 -14.67 17.81
N GLU A 91 -7.42 -13.84 18.27
CA GLU A 91 -6.86 -12.73 17.49
C GLU A 91 -6.14 -13.24 16.24
N CYS A 92 -5.33 -14.27 16.39
CA CYS A 92 -4.58 -14.87 15.30
C CYS A 92 -5.50 -15.50 14.24
N MET A 93 -6.58 -16.15 14.66
CA MET A 93 -7.61 -16.68 13.77
C MET A 93 -8.30 -15.59 12.96
N LYS A 94 -8.60 -14.48 13.60
CA LYS A 94 -9.20 -13.31 12.93
C LYS A 94 -8.26 -12.75 11.85
N ASP A 95 -6.99 -12.59 12.18
CA ASP A 95 -5.99 -12.09 11.24
C ASP A 95 -5.72 -13.08 10.10
N TYR A 96 -5.62 -14.36 10.42
CA TYR A 96 -5.43 -15.44 9.44
C TYR A 96 -6.58 -15.49 8.43
N LYS A 97 -7.80 -15.41 8.89
CA LYS A 97 -9.00 -15.36 8.06
C LYS A 97 -9.04 -14.09 7.21
N GLY A 98 -8.75 -12.93 7.82
CA GLY A 98 -8.73 -11.64 7.15
C GLY A 98 -7.67 -11.54 6.05
N ASN A 99 -6.55 -12.27 6.18
CA ASN A 99 -5.47 -12.31 5.20
C ASN A 99 -5.61 -13.43 4.16
N GLY A 100 -6.76 -14.10 4.11
CA GLY A 100 -7.03 -15.14 3.12
C GLY A 100 -6.45 -16.51 3.45
N GLY A 101 -6.33 -16.85 4.73
CA GLY A 101 -5.92 -18.17 5.19
C GLY A 101 -6.88 -19.28 4.71
N ASN A 102 -6.39 -20.53 4.65
CA ASN A 102 -7.16 -21.64 4.13
C ASN A 102 -8.24 -22.13 5.11
N SER A 103 -9.25 -22.79 4.58
CA SER A 103 -10.40 -23.29 5.34
C SER A 103 -10.07 -24.46 6.27
N TYR A 104 -8.96 -25.17 6.05
CA TYR A 104 -8.54 -26.29 6.89
C TYR A 104 -8.30 -25.87 8.35
N ILE A 105 -7.60 -24.76 8.54
CA ILE A 105 -7.35 -24.17 9.87
C ILE A 105 -8.65 -23.72 10.53
N GLU A 106 -9.55 -23.13 9.77
CA GLU A 106 -10.89 -22.73 10.28
C GLU A 106 -11.70 -23.95 10.77
N HIS A 107 -11.74 -25.02 9.98
CA HIS A 107 -12.43 -26.25 10.36
C HIS A 107 -11.82 -26.87 11.61
N ARG A 108 -10.51 -26.88 11.71
CA ARG A 108 -9.81 -27.39 12.88
C ARG A 108 -10.13 -26.60 14.13
N PHE A 109 -10.16 -25.28 14.01
CA PHE A 109 -10.55 -24.37 15.09
C PHE A 109 -12.01 -24.61 15.53
N ASP A 110 -12.93 -24.74 14.59
CA ASP A 110 -14.32 -25.03 14.86
C ASP A 110 -14.50 -26.37 15.61
N ASN A 111 -13.77 -27.39 15.20
CA ASN A 111 -13.78 -28.68 15.88
C ASN A 111 -13.25 -28.58 17.32
N ILE A 112 -12.20 -27.83 17.56
CA ILE A 112 -11.65 -27.57 18.89
C ILE A 112 -12.65 -26.85 19.77
N LYS A 113 -13.37 -25.85 19.25
CA LYS A 113 -14.44 -25.16 19.96
C LYS A 113 -15.60 -26.11 20.30
N LYS A 114 -16.00 -26.96 19.36
CA LYS A 114 -17.07 -27.94 19.57
C LYS A 114 -16.73 -28.97 20.65
N GLN A 115 -15.45 -29.31 20.77
CA GLN A 115 -14.97 -30.21 21.82
C GLN A 115 -14.79 -29.53 23.18
N GLY A 116 -15.01 -28.23 23.27
CA GLY A 116 -14.87 -27.48 24.50
C GLY A 116 -13.43 -27.31 24.98
N LEU A 117 -12.44 -27.46 24.10
CA LEU A 117 -11.02 -27.34 24.43
C LEU A 117 -10.54 -25.88 24.53
N ILE A 118 -11.33 -24.97 23.98
CA ILE A 118 -11.03 -23.53 24.02
C ILE A 118 -12.31 -22.74 24.24
#